data_bfb015222c9dd3ba15aecc749e733129
#
_entry.id   bfb015222c9dd3ba15aecc749e733129
#
_cell.length_a   1.000
_cell.length_b   1.000
_cell.length_c   1.000
_cell.angle_alpha   90.00
_cell.angle_beta   90.00
_cell.angle_gamma   90.00
#
_symmetry.space_group_name_H-M   'P 1'
#
loop_
_entity.id
_entity.type
_entity.pdbx_description
1 polymer ?
#
loop_
_entity_poly.entity_id
_entity_poly.type
_entity_poly.pdbx_seq_one_letter_code
_entity_poly.pdbx_strand_id
1 'polypeptide(L)'
;MLLRKRAWDIMRNEFLVVEDKTSMAEVITKLRESIKKQADNDFVLVVKENGQLAGVLTARDMLRAIEDCVLRDENVRNAEATDWDRAFGKACTLCCNRSIKDIMERKPPVVRPNDPILLVLNALVDGKVRWAVVEEGGKPIGVVVIADLFDEISREMVSAF
;
A
#
# COMPACT_ATOMS: atom_id res chain seq x y z
N MET A 1 -15.37 -1.56 -24.48
CA MET A 1 -16.00 -0.27 -24.13
C MET A 1 -15.88 -0.05 -22.62
N LEU A 2 -15.26 1.06 -22.24
CA LEU A 2 -14.95 1.36 -20.84
C LEU A 2 -16.17 1.38 -19.93
N LEU A 3 -17.27 1.89 -20.42
CA LEU A 3 -18.53 2.04 -19.65
C LEU A 3 -19.12 0.70 -19.16
N ARG A 4 -18.72 -0.41 -19.76
CA ARG A 4 -19.19 -1.75 -19.36
C ARG A 4 -18.27 -2.44 -18.38
N LYS A 5 -17.04 -1.93 -18.20
CA LYS A 5 -16.07 -2.52 -17.30
C LYS A 5 -16.33 -2.13 -15.85
N ARG A 6 -16.03 -3.07 -14.98
CA ARG A 6 -16.19 -2.95 -13.54
C ARG A 6 -14.84 -3.15 -12.86
N ALA A 7 -14.76 -2.86 -11.57
CA ALA A 7 -13.54 -3.02 -10.80
C ALA A 7 -12.95 -4.44 -10.96
N TRP A 8 -13.78 -5.46 -10.92
CA TRP A 8 -13.35 -6.85 -11.06
C TRP A 8 -12.73 -7.20 -12.40
N ASP A 9 -13.03 -6.44 -13.46
CA ASP A 9 -12.45 -6.66 -14.80
C ASP A 9 -10.98 -6.20 -14.89
N ILE A 10 -10.57 -5.27 -14.02
CA ILE A 10 -9.24 -4.68 -14.03
C ILE A 10 -8.42 -4.93 -12.76
N MET A 11 -9.02 -5.54 -11.75
CA MET A 11 -8.32 -5.85 -10.50
C MET A 11 -7.26 -6.93 -10.70
N ARG A 12 -6.19 -6.83 -9.91
CA ARG A 12 -5.22 -7.90 -9.76
C ARG A 12 -5.72 -8.86 -8.70
N ASN A 13 -5.63 -10.16 -8.98
CA ASN A 13 -6.00 -11.23 -8.04
C ASN A 13 -4.83 -11.67 -7.19
N GLU A 14 -3.59 -11.40 -7.65
CA GLU A 14 -2.36 -11.69 -6.91
C GLU A 14 -1.91 -10.45 -6.18
N PHE A 15 -1.94 -10.50 -4.87
CA PHE A 15 -1.51 -9.43 -3.99
C PHE A 15 -1.02 -10.00 -2.67
N LEU A 16 -0.11 -9.30 -2.02
CA LEU A 16 0.43 -9.71 -0.74
C LEU A 16 -0.57 -9.44 0.38
N VAL A 17 -0.84 -10.46 1.18
CA VAL A 17 -1.73 -10.39 2.36
C VAL A 17 -0.98 -10.90 3.57
N VAL A 18 -1.10 -10.19 4.69
CA VAL A 18 -0.60 -10.63 6.00
C VAL A 18 -1.68 -10.42 7.05
N GLU A 19 -1.61 -11.23 8.12
CA GLU A 19 -2.45 -10.98 9.28
C GLU A 19 -1.89 -9.81 10.12
N ASP A 20 -2.75 -9.17 10.86
CA ASP A 20 -2.41 -7.99 11.67
C ASP A 20 -1.40 -8.27 12.80
N LYS A 21 -1.19 -9.55 13.12
CA LYS A 21 -0.20 -10.01 14.13
C LYS A 21 1.19 -10.27 13.54
N THR A 22 1.33 -10.19 12.22
CA THR A 22 2.61 -10.48 11.55
C THR A 22 3.68 -9.49 12.00
N SER A 23 4.89 -9.98 12.22
CA SER A 23 6.02 -9.12 12.61
C SER A 23 6.42 -8.17 11.50
N MET A 24 6.92 -7.01 11.88
CA MET A 24 7.43 -6.02 10.91
C MET A 24 8.53 -6.61 10.04
N ALA A 25 9.44 -7.39 10.63
CA ALA A 25 10.54 -8.00 9.89
C ALA A 25 10.04 -8.95 8.78
N GLU A 26 9.02 -9.75 9.07
CA GLU A 26 8.40 -10.64 8.08
C GLU A 26 7.71 -9.84 6.96
N VAL A 27 6.99 -8.79 7.32
CA VAL A 27 6.34 -7.90 6.34
C VAL A 27 7.36 -7.26 5.42
N ILE A 28 8.46 -6.74 5.97
CA ILE A 28 9.55 -6.13 5.18
C ILE A 28 10.12 -7.14 4.18
N THR A 29 10.40 -8.36 4.62
CA THR A 29 10.94 -9.40 3.76
C THR A 29 10.00 -9.72 2.60
N LYS A 30 8.73 -9.94 2.91
CA LYS A 30 7.70 -10.23 1.89
C LYS A 30 7.49 -9.07 0.93
N LEU A 31 7.49 -7.85 1.43
CA LEU A 31 7.30 -6.65 0.61
C LEU A 31 8.49 -6.43 -0.34
N ARG A 32 9.72 -6.67 0.12
CA ARG A 32 10.89 -6.63 -0.75
C ARG A 32 10.80 -7.61 -1.91
N GLU A 33 10.38 -8.84 -1.63
CA GLU A 33 10.17 -9.84 -2.68
C GLU A 33 9.07 -9.44 -3.66
N SER A 34 7.98 -8.91 -3.16
CA SER A 34 6.87 -8.41 -3.97
C SER A 34 7.31 -7.30 -4.93
N ILE A 35 8.06 -6.32 -4.43
CA ILE A 35 8.59 -5.21 -5.23
C ILE A 35 9.57 -5.69 -6.29
N LYS A 36 10.40 -6.69 -5.98
CA LYS A 36 11.32 -7.27 -6.97
C LYS A 36 10.61 -7.96 -8.12
N LYS A 37 9.48 -8.57 -7.86
CA LYS A 37 8.66 -9.21 -8.91
C LYS A 37 7.94 -8.19 -9.77
N GLN A 38 7.38 -7.16 -9.14
CA GLN A 38 6.66 -6.10 -9.83
C GLN A 38 6.73 -4.82 -8.97
N ALA A 39 7.36 -3.79 -9.48
CA ALA A 39 7.72 -2.59 -8.73
C ALA A 39 6.50 -1.85 -8.15
N ASP A 40 5.35 -1.89 -8.81
CA ASP A 40 4.14 -1.23 -8.34
C ASP A 40 3.36 -2.05 -7.29
N ASN A 41 3.80 -3.28 -6.98
CA ASN A 41 3.31 -4.06 -5.84
C ASN A 41 4.06 -3.68 -4.55
N ASP A 42 4.09 -2.42 -4.23
CA ASP A 42 4.78 -1.83 -3.08
C ASP A 42 3.87 -1.66 -1.86
N PHE A 43 2.88 -2.52 -1.73
CA PHE A 43 1.90 -2.51 -0.65
C PHE A 43 1.57 -3.92 -0.18
N VAL A 44 1.07 -4.02 1.03
CA VAL A 44 0.57 -5.27 1.61
C VAL A 44 -0.80 -5.02 2.26
N LEU A 45 -1.75 -5.90 2.00
CA LEU A 45 -3.05 -5.87 2.65
C LEU A 45 -2.93 -6.53 4.00
N VAL A 46 -3.42 -5.86 5.03
CA VAL A 46 -3.44 -6.37 6.40
C VAL A 46 -4.85 -6.81 6.73
N VAL A 47 -5.01 -8.06 7.11
CA VAL A 47 -6.30 -8.65 7.45
C VAL A 47 -6.32 -9.10 8.91
N LYS A 48 -7.53 -9.15 9.46
CA LYS A 48 -7.79 -9.76 10.76
C LYS A 48 -7.79 -11.28 10.63
N GLU A 49 -7.78 -11.98 11.75
CA GLU A 49 -7.83 -13.45 11.79
C GLU A 49 -9.02 -14.03 11.02
N ASN A 50 -10.15 -13.33 11.00
CA ASN A 50 -11.34 -13.72 10.25
C ASN A 50 -11.28 -13.40 8.74
N GLY A 51 -10.17 -12.84 8.26
CA GLY A 51 -9.96 -12.48 6.85
C GLY A 51 -10.48 -11.10 6.46
N GLN A 52 -11.11 -10.37 7.37
CA GLN A 52 -11.60 -9.01 7.08
C GLN A 52 -10.43 -8.03 6.97
N LEU A 53 -10.55 -7.08 6.05
CA LEU A 53 -9.55 -6.05 5.84
C LEU A 53 -9.40 -5.19 7.10
N ALA A 54 -8.17 -5.09 7.61
CA ALA A 54 -7.82 -4.23 8.74
C ALA A 54 -7.15 -2.93 8.30
N GLY A 55 -6.39 -2.99 7.20
CA GLY A 55 -5.68 -1.83 6.68
C GLY A 55 -4.75 -2.20 5.54
N VAL A 56 -3.99 -1.22 5.10
CA VAL A 56 -2.95 -1.40 4.06
C VAL A 56 -1.66 -0.75 4.54
N LEU A 57 -0.56 -1.43 4.30
CA LEU A 57 0.78 -0.95 4.63
C LEU A 57 1.59 -0.85 3.35
N THR A 58 2.13 0.33 3.08
CA THR A 58 2.94 0.58 1.88
C THR A 58 4.41 0.71 2.23
N ALA A 59 5.28 0.56 1.23
CA ALA A 59 6.69 0.86 1.38
C ALA A 59 6.90 2.32 1.85
N ARG A 60 6.08 3.24 1.38
CA ARG A 60 6.11 4.65 1.81
C ARG A 60 5.80 4.80 3.30
N ASP A 61 4.83 4.06 3.82
CA ASP A 61 4.50 4.10 5.25
C ASP A 61 5.68 3.63 6.10
N MET A 62 6.38 2.61 5.66
CA MET A 62 7.59 2.12 6.32
C MET A 62 8.73 3.14 6.30
N LEU A 63 8.95 3.77 5.14
CA LEU A 63 9.98 4.80 4.99
C LEU A 63 9.65 6.01 5.86
N ARG A 64 8.39 6.41 5.93
CA ARG A 64 7.94 7.48 6.82
C ARG A 64 8.17 7.12 8.28
N ALA A 65 7.91 5.89 8.69
CA ALA A 65 8.15 5.44 10.06
C ALA A 65 9.63 5.49 10.43
N ILE A 66 10.52 5.13 9.51
CA ILE A 66 11.98 5.24 9.70
C ILE A 66 12.40 6.70 9.81
N GLU A 67 11.91 7.55 8.91
CA GLU A 67 12.19 9.00 8.94
C GLU A 67 11.76 9.61 10.27
N ASP A 68 10.54 9.30 10.73
CA ASP A 68 10.04 9.78 12.01
C ASP A 68 10.94 9.36 13.19
N CYS A 69 11.44 8.12 13.18
CA CYS A 69 12.35 7.64 14.21
C CYS A 69 13.68 8.38 14.20
N VAL A 70 14.23 8.66 13.01
CA VAL A 70 15.48 9.42 12.86
C VAL A 70 15.29 10.87 13.31
N LEU A 71 14.23 11.53 12.85
CA LEU A 71 13.99 12.95 13.13
C LEU A 71 13.60 13.24 14.58
N ARG A 72 13.05 12.26 15.29
CA ARG A 72 12.73 12.38 16.72
C ARG A 72 13.91 12.21 17.64
N ASP A 73 15.04 11.68 17.15
CA ASP A 73 16.25 11.54 17.95
C ASP A 73 16.90 12.92 18.14
N GLU A 74 16.90 13.42 19.37
CA GLU A 74 17.50 14.71 19.72
C GLU A 74 18.99 14.77 19.38
N ASN A 75 19.70 13.64 19.48
CA ASN A 75 21.11 13.57 19.13
C ASN A 75 21.34 13.84 17.64
N VAL A 76 20.41 13.44 16.78
CA VAL A 76 20.46 13.72 15.34
C VAL A 76 20.19 15.19 15.05
N ARG A 77 19.22 15.80 15.74
CA ARG A 77 18.85 17.21 15.54
C ARG A 77 19.94 18.18 15.98
N ASN A 78 20.71 17.84 17.00
CA ASN A 78 21.67 18.74 17.64
C ASN A 78 23.13 18.47 17.25
N ALA A 79 23.39 17.47 16.40
CA ALA A 79 24.75 17.06 16.08
C ALA A 79 25.28 17.82 14.88
N GLU A 80 26.41 18.52 15.08
CA GLU A 80 27.21 19.12 14.00
C GLU A 80 27.95 18.06 13.19
N ALA A 81 28.30 16.93 13.82
CA ALA A 81 28.91 15.77 13.19
C ALA A 81 28.12 14.53 13.62
N THR A 82 27.06 14.20 12.89
CA THR A 82 26.21 13.05 13.18
C THR A 82 26.79 11.82 12.53
N ASP A 83 26.91 10.74 13.30
CA ASP A 83 27.09 9.41 12.75
C ASP A 83 25.72 8.94 12.21
N TRP A 84 25.48 9.25 10.94
CA TRP A 84 24.24 8.92 10.26
C TRP A 84 23.99 7.41 10.19
N ASP A 85 25.04 6.62 10.02
CA ASP A 85 24.91 5.15 9.95
C ASP A 85 24.40 4.59 11.27
N ARG A 86 24.93 5.08 12.38
CA ARG A 86 24.50 4.66 13.71
C ARG A 86 23.07 5.11 14.01
N ALA A 87 22.74 6.36 13.69
CA ALA A 87 21.40 6.90 13.88
C ALA A 87 20.38 6.13 13.04
N PHE A 88 20.72 5.82 11.80
CA PHE A 88 19.89 5.05 10.89
C PHE A 88 19.71 3.60 11.37
N GLY A 89 20.78 2.94 11.80
CA GLY A 89 20.72 1.60 12.36
C GLY A 89 19.80 1.50 13.58
N LYS A 90 19.87 2.49 14.47
CA LYS A 90 18.98 2.60 15.64
C LYS A 90 17.52 2.79 15.21
N ALA A 91 17.27 3.67 14.25
CA ALA A 91 15.92 3.91 13.72
C ALA A 91 15.33 2.66 13.07
N CYS A 92 16.12 1.90 12.31
CA CYS A 92 15.69 0.64 11.72
C CYS A 92 15.30 -0.38 12.80
N THR A 93 16.11 -0.51 13.86
CA THR A 93 15.80 -1.41 14.97
C THR A 93 14.49 -1.02 15.67
N LEU A 94 14.28 0.25 15.93
CA LEU A 94 13.04 0.76 16.55
C LEU A 94 11.84 0.51 15.65
N CYS A 95 11.98 0.75 14.35
CA CYS A 95 10.91 0.50 13.39
C CYS A 95 10.53 -0.98 13.32
N CYS A 96 11.52 -1.89 13.29
CA CYS A 96 11.27 -3.33 13.25
C CYS A 96 10.55 -3.87 14.50
N ASN A 97 10.65 -3.16 15.61
CA ASN A 97 9.98 -3.52 16.88
C ASN A 97 8.57 -2.91 17.01
N ARG A 98 8.16 -2.08 16.06
CA ARG A 98 6.80 -1.52 16.06
C ARG A 98 5.80 -2.52 15.50
N SER A 99 4.56 -2.42 15.96
CA SER A 99 3.45 -3.17 15.36
C SER A 99 3.09 -2.58 14.01
N ILE A 100 2.79 -3.44 13.05
CA ILE A 100 2.30 -2.99 11.73
C ILE A 100 0.99 -2.21 11.85
N LYS A 101 0.19 -2.48 12.89
CA LYS A 101 -1.05 -1.74 13.17
C LYS A 101 -0.81 -0.24 13.45
N ASP A 102 0.37 0.11 13.96
CA ASP A 102 0.70 1.50 14.32
C ASP A 102 1.06 2.36 13.10
N ILE A 103 1.46 1.74 12.01
CA ILE A 103 1.94 2.44 10.81
C ILE A 103 1.08 2.21 9.57
N MET A 104 0.17 1.23 9.58
CA MET A 104 -0.72 0.96 8.45
C MET A 104 -1.79 2.04 8.30
N GLU A 105 -2.24 2.23 7.06
CA GLU A 105 -3.45 3.02 6.78
C GLU A 105 -4.68 2.19 7.14
N ARG A 106 -5.48 2.69 8.08
CA ARG A 106 -6.67 1.99 8.60
C ARG A 106 -7.92 2.22 7.78
N LYS A 107 -7.93 3.25 6.94
CA LYS A 107 -9.05 3.61 6.06
C LYS A 107 -8.58 3.69 4.61
N PRO A 108 -8.12 2.58 4.03
CA PRO A 108 -7.72 2.57 2.63
C PRO A 108 -8.92 2.83 1.72
N PRO A 109 -8.71 3.35 0.52
CA PRO A 109 -9.78 3.43 -0.46
C PRO A 109 -10.25 2.02 -0.86
N VAL A 110 -11.54 1.81 -0.78
CA VAL A 110 -12.18 0.52 -1.04
C VAL A 110 -13.25 0.70 -2.11
N VAL A 111 -13.28 -0.21 -3.07
CA VAL A 111 -14.32 -0.30 -4.08
C VAL A 111 -14.91 -1.69 -4.06
N ARG A 112 -16.11 -1.82 -4.61
CA ARG A 112 -16.79 -3.12 -4.75
C ARG A 112 -16.49 -3.73 -6.11
N PRO A 113 -16.57 -5.07 -6.25
CA PRO A 113 -16.27 -5.73 -7.53
C PRO A 113 -17.11 -5.19 -8.69
N ASN A 114 -18.36 -4.87 -8.45
CA ASN A 114 -19.28 -4.40 -9.47
C ASN A 114 -19.30 -2.87 -9.66
N ASP A 115 -18.43 -2.14 -8.98
CA ASP A 115 -18.33 -0.70 -9.15
C ASP A 115 -17.83 -0.35 -10.56
N PRO A 116 -18.45 0.62 -11.23
CA PRO A 116 -18.00 1.06 -12.54
C PRO A 116 -16.63 1.75 -12.45
N ILE A 117 -15.92 1.75 -13.56
CA ILE A 117 -14.56 2.32 -13.65
C ILE A 117 -14.50 3.77 -13.15
N LEU A 118 -15.55 4.56 -13.37
CA LEU A 118 -15.59 5.93 -12.87
C LEU A 118 -15.51 6.03 -11.33
N LEU A 119 -16.11 5.09 -10.61
CA LEU A 119 -16.00 5.06 -9.15
C LEU A 119 -14.60 4.65 -8.70
N VAL A 120 -13.97 3.72 -9.42
CA VAL A 120 -12.57 3.33 -9.17
C VAL A 120 -11.64 4.52 -9.41
N LEU A 121 -11.83 5.23 -10.52
CA LEU A 121 -11.08 6.45 -10.84
C LEU A 121 -11.22 7.49 -9.72
N ASN A 122 -12.45 7.75 -9.29
CA ASN A 122 -12.71 8.69 -8.20
C ASN A 122 -12.01 8.29 -6.91
N ALA A 123 -12.07 7.00 -6.54
CA ALA A 123 -11.42 6.50 -5.34
C ALA A 123 -9.90 6.73 -5.34
N LEU A 124 -9.24 6.50 -6.48
CA LEU A 124 -7.80 6.69 -6.62
C LEU A 124 -7.41 8.17 -6.66
N VAL A 125 -8.15 8.99 -7.40
CA VAL A 125 -7.84 10.42 -7.55
C VAL A 125 -8.14 11.19 -6.26
N ASP A 126 -9.31 11.03 -5.67
CA ASP A 126 -9.67 11.69 -4.42
C ASP A 126 -8.82 11.20 -3.25
N GLY A 127 -8.54 9.91 -3.20
CA GLY A 127 -7.68 9.32 -2.17
C GLY A 127 -6.21 9.71 -2.31
N LYS A 128 -5.80 10.27 -3.45
CA LYS A 128 -4.40 10.60 -3.78
C LYS A 128 -3.47 9.41 -3.57
N VAL A 129 -3.94 8.24 -3.93
CA VAL A 129 -3.24 6.97 -3.78
C VAL A 129 -3.06 6.28 -5.13
N ARG A 130 -2.19 5.29 -5.17
CA ARG A 130 -1.87 4.54 -6.40
C ARG A 130 -2.58 3.20 -6.49
N TRP A 131 -3.41 2.87 -5.51
CA TRP A 131 -4.12 1.59 -5.40
C TRP A 131 -5.45 1.77 -4.69
N ALA A 132 -6.40 0.89 -4.99
CA ALA A 132 -7.66 0.75 -4.27
C ALA A 132 -7.93 -0.73 -4.04
N VAL A 133 -8.43 -1.06 -2.85
CA VAL A 133 -8.78 -2.44 -2.50
C VAL A 133 -10.16 -2.76 -3.05
N VAL A 134 -10.28 -3.90 -3.71
CA VAL A 134 -11.58 -4.46 -4.09
C VAL A 134 -12.03 -5.41 -3.00
N GLU A 135 -13.14 -5.08 -2.37
CA GLU A 135 -13.65 -5.78 -1.19
C GLU A 135 -15.04 -6.34 -1.43
N GLU A 136 -15.28 -7.54 -0.93
CA GLU A 136 -16.57 -8.18 -0.93
C GLU A 136 -16.85 -8.81 0.43
N GLY A 137 -17.93 -8.40 1.07
CA GLY A 137 -18.28 -8.89 2.41
C GLY A 137 -17.23 -8.56 3.48
N GLY A 138 -16.53 -7.44 3.35
CA GLY A 138 -15.48 -7.02 4.27
C GLY A 138 -14.12 -7.66 4.00
N LYS A 139 -14.01 -8.57 3.02
CA LYS A 139 -12.78 -9.28 2.68
C LYS A 139 -12.19 -8.76 1.37
N PRO A 140 -10.86 -8.55 1.32
CA PRO A 140 -10.22 -8.15 0.08
C PRO A 140 -10.20 -9.31 -0.91
N ILE A 141 -10.61 -9.04 -2.15
CA ILE A 141 -10.61 -10.03 -3.24
C ILE A 141 -9.69 -9.63 -4.39
N GLY A 142 -9.26 -8.39 -4.42
CA GLY A 142 -8.38 -7.88 -5.45
C GLY A 142 -7.90 -6.48 -5.12
N VAL A 143 -7.01 -5.97 -5.97
CA VAL A 143 -6.48 -4.61 -5.88
C VAL A 143 -6.44 -4.01 -7.28
N VAL A 144 -6.93 -2.79 -7.42
CA VAL A 144 -6.76 -2.01 -8.64
C VAL A 144 -5.59 -1.05 -8.42
N VAL A 145 -4.57 -1.14 -9.25
CA VAL A 145 -3.45 -0.19 -9.24
C VAL A 145 -3.63 0.87 -10.32
N ILE A 146 -3.11 2.05 -10.05
CA ILE A 146 -3.28 3.20 -10.96
C ILE A 146 -2.73 2.93 -12.36
N ALA A 147 -1.65 2.17 -12.47
CA ALA A 147 -1.07 1.81 -13.77
C ALA A 147 -2.04 1.02 -14.64
N ASP A 148 -2.74 0.05 -14.06
CA ASP A 148 -3.71 -0.76 -14.79
C ASP A 148 -4.97 0.04 -15.16
N LEU A 149 -5.42 0.91 -14.27
CA LEU A 149 -6.52 1.81 -14.55
C LEU A 149 -6.17 2.79 -15.68
N PHE A 150 -4.97 3.36 -15.64
CA PHE A 150 -4.49 4.26 -16.67
C PHE A 150 -4.39 3.56 -18.04
N ASP A 151 -3.85 2.36 -18.07
CA ASP A 151 -3.78 1.55 -19.30
C ASP A 151 -5.17 1.35 -19.90
N GLU A 152 -6.14 1.00 -19.09
CA GLU A 152 -7.51 0.77 -19.53
C GLU A 152 -8.18 2.03 -20.08
N ILE A 153 -8.06 3.15 -19.36
CA ILE A 153 -8.64 4.43 -19.77
C ILE A 153 -7.93 4.99 -21.01
N SER A 154 -6.61 4.89 -21.05
CA SER A 154 -5.82 5.43 -22.17
C SER A 154 -6.10 4.72 -23.49
N ARG A 155 -6.40 3.44 -23.47
CA ARG A 155 -6.83 2.72 -24.69
C ARG A 155 -8.09 3.33 -25.30
N GLU A 156 -9.08 3.65 -24.47
CA GLU A 156 -10.30 4.29 -24.92
C GLU A 156 -10.03 5.73 -25.43
N MET A 157 -9.16 6.45 -24.75
CA MET A 157 -8.79 7.81 -25.18
C MET A 157 -8.08 7.81 -26.53
N VAL A 158 -7.14 6.90 -26.74
CA VAL A 158 -6.41 6.79 -28.02
C VAL A 158 -7.33 6.35 -29.15
N SER A 159 -8.27 5.46 -28.89
CA SER A 159 -9.23 5.00 -29.91
C SER A 159 -10.25 6.07 -30.31
N ALA A 160 -10.39 7.14 -29.51
CA ALA A 160 -11.28 8.25 -29.80
C ALA A 160 -10.66 9.31 -30.75
N PHE A 161 -9.34 9.22 -31.01
CA PHE A 161 -8.63 10.08 -31.96
C PHE A 161 -8.34 9.34 -33.25
#